data_7522cbc7769357f11924ad9351f62024
#
_entry.id   7522cbc7769357f11924ad9351f62024
#
_cell.length_a   1.000
_cell.length_b   1.000
_cell.length_c   1.000
_cell.angle_alpha   90.00
_cell.angle_beta   90.00
_cell.angle_gamma   90.00
#
_symmetry.space_group_name_H-M   'P 1'
#
loop_
_entity.id
_entity.type
_entity.pdbx_description
1 polymer ?
#
loop_
_entity_poly.entity_id
_entity_poly.type
_entity_poly.pdbx_seq_one_letter_code
_entity_poly.pdbx_strand_id
1 'polypeptide(L)'
;MEAMDMNENPKPKISPGEFFADCAILMRGRNDTYKDAWQLMSLEELAAGIRLKAGRINALLKANGDKSKLLDDLKDLANYCYFLYAKLMEGEDI
;
A
#
# COMPACT_ATOMS: atom_id res chain seq x y z
N MET A 1 -5.75 30.41 7.32
CA MET A 1 -5.75 30.33 7.18
C MET A 1 -5.75 30.13 7.53
N GLU A 2 -5.92 29.83 7.39
CA GLU A 2 -6.05 29.62 7.33
C GLU A 2 -6.19 29.53 7.27
N ALA A 3 -6.44 29.64 7.29
CA ALA A 3 -6.64 29.38 6.96
C ALA A 3 -6.97 29.05 6.92
N MET A 4 -7.22 28.92 6.77
CA MET A 4 -7.51 28.58 6.48
C MET A 4 -7.74 28.21 6.83
N ASP A 5 -7.81 28.15 7.05
CA ASP A 5 -8.02 27.71 7.09
C ASP A 5 -8.24 27.15 7.40
N MET A 6 -8.23 27.29 7.60
CA MET A 6 -8.35 26.72 7.55
C MET A 6 -8.77 26.13 7.58
N ASN A 7 -8.65 25.82 7.59
CA ASN A 7 -9.26 25.23 7.38
C ASN A 7 -10.41 24.97 7.00
N GLU A 8 -10.61 25.09 6.56
CA GLU A 8 -11.81 25.19 5.80
C GLU A 8 -12.09 23.97 4.94
N ASN A 9 -11.07 23.24 4.56
CA ASN A 9 -11.18 21.98 3.82
C ASN A 9 -11.80 20.90 4.72
N PRO A 10 -12.76 20.12 4.21
CA PRO A 10 -13.29 19.01 4.98
C PRO A 10 -12.20 18.00 5.33
N LYS A 11 -12.31 17.40 6.50
CA LYS A 11 -11.38 16.35 6.90
C LYS A 11 -11.58 15.12 6.02
N PRO A 12 -10.48 14.40 5.68
CA PRO A 12 -10.61 13.13 5.00
C PRO A 12 -11.48 12.16 5.81
N LYS A 13 -12.15 11.26 5.11
CA LYS A 13 -13.01 10.26 5.77
C LYS A 13 -12.19 9.20 6.50
N ILE A 14 -10.90 9.09 6.20
CA ILE A 14 -10.02 8.13 6.85
C ILE A 14 -8.73 8.84 7.24
N SER A 15 -8.24 8.57 8.44
CA SER A 15 -6.95 9.09 8.91
C SER A 15 -5.81 8.20 8.41
N PRO A 16 -4.56 8.70 8.42
CA PRO A 16 -3.41 7.86 8.11
C PRO A 16 -3.34 6.61 8.97
N GLY A 17 -3.61 6.73 10.27
CA GLY A 17 -3.59 5.58 11.18
C GLY A 17 -4.61 4.53 10.81
N GLU A 18 -5.82 4.95 10.46
CA GLU A 18 -6.86 4.02 9.99
C GLU A 18 -6.46 3.33 8.70
N PHE A 19 -5.85 4.07 7.76
CA PHE A 19 -5.36 3.48 6.52
C PHE A 19 -4.31 2.40 6.80
N PHE A 20 -3.33 2.70 7.65
CA PHE A 20 -2.29 1.71 7.98
C PHE A 20 -2.86 0.51 8.71
N ALA A 21 -3.87 0.70 9.56
CA ALA A 21 -4.56 -0.41 10.22
C ALA A 21 -5.25 -1.30 9.20
N ASP A 22 -5.93 -0.72 8.22
CA ASP A 22 -6.59 -1.47 7.14
C ASP A 22 -5.57 -2.25 6.31
N CYS A 23 -4.42 -1.64 6.02
CA CYS A 23 -3.33 -2.33 5.31
C CYS A 23 -2.86 -3.55 6.11
N ALA A 24 -2.70 -3.40 7.42
CA ALA A 24 -2.25 -4.50 8.28
C ALA A 24 -3.27 -5.64 8.33
N ILE A 25 -4.56 -5.32 8.33
CA ILE A 25 -5.63 -6.32 8.29
C ILE A 25 -5.56 -7.12 6.99
N LEU A 26 -5.41 -6.42 5.87
CA LEU A 26 -5.28 -7.09 4.57
C LEU A 26 -4.05 -7.98 4.52
N MET A 27 -2.93 -7.50 5.04
CA MET A 27 -1.68 -8.26 5.09
C MET A 27 -1.85 -9.55 5.89
N ARG A 28 -2.51 -9.47 7.06
CA ARG A 28 -2.74 -10.66 7.89
C ARG A 28 -3.59 -11.69 7.15
N GLY A 29 -4.63 -11.24 6.45
CA GLY A 29 -5.45 -12.14 5.66
C GLY A 29 -4.66 -12.84 4.57
N ARG A 30 -3.75 -12.13 3.92
CA ARG A 30 -2.88 -12.73 2.90
C ARG A 30 -1.87 -13.70 3.52
N ASN A 31 -1.33 -13.36 4.70
CA ASN A 31 -0.37 -14.22 5.38
C ASN A 31 -0.99 -15.54 5.84
N ASP A 32 -2.27 -15.54 6.18
CA ASP A 32 -2.98 -16.78 6.50
C ASP A 32 -2.94 -17.76 5.31
N THR A 33 -2.94 -17.22 4.09
CA THR A 33 -2.88 -18.04 2.88
C THR A 33 -1.44 -18.30 2.42
N TYR A 34 -0.60 -17.27 2.41
CA TYR A 34 0.73 -17.32 1.78
C TYR A 34 1.88 -17.46 2.78
N LYS A 35 1.60 -17.45 4.08
CA LYS A 35 2.57 -17.75 5.15
C LYS A 35 3.83 -16.90 5.05
N ASP A 36 3.65 -15.59 4.96
CA ASP A 36 4.76 -14.62 4.91
C ASP A 36 5.71 -14.85 3.74
N ALA A 37 5.17 -15.30 2.61
CA ALA A 37 5.98 -15.58 1.42
C ALA A 37 6.84 -14.38 0.99
N TRP A 38 6.43 -13.15 1.32
CA TRP A 38 7.20 -11.95 0.99
C TRP A 38 8.61 -11.97 1.60
N GLN A 39 8.80 -12.69 2.72
CA GLN A 39 10.10 -12.77 3.37
C GLN A 39 11.11 -13.54 2.53
N LEU A 40 10.64 -14.38 1.63
CA LEU A 40 11.48 -15.15 0.71
C LEU A 40 11.76 -14.41 -0.60
N MET A 41 11.08 -13.27 -0.83
CA MET A 41 11.26 -12.50 -2.06
C MET A 41 12.54 -11.66 -1.98
N SER A 42 13.22 -11.53 -3.11
CA SER A 42 14.37 -10.64 -3.21
C SER A 42 13.92 -9.18 -3.17
N LEU A 43 14.87 -8.27 -2.94
CA LEU A 43 14.58 -6.83 -3.01
C LEU A 43 14.04 -6.45 -4.38
N GLU A 44 14.62 -7.03 -5.43
CA GLU A 44 14.19 -6.74 -6.80
C GLU A 44 12.79 -7.25 -7.08
N GLU A 45 12.42 -8.43 -6.54
CA GLU A 45 11.07 -8.96 -6.68
C GLU A 45 10.05 -8.07 -5.97
N LEU A 46 10.38 -7.57 -4.79
CA LEU A 46 9.50 -6.65 -4.06
C LEU A 46 9.35 -5.33 -4.81
N ALA A 47 10.44 -4.80 -5.35
CA ALA A 47 10.39 -3.57 -6.17
C ALA A 47 9.53 -3.78 -7.42
N ALA A 48 9.62 -4.96 -8.05
CA ALA A 48 8.78 -5.30 -9.19
C ALA A 48 7.30 -5.34 -8.80
N GLY A 49 7.00 -5.86 -7.61
CA GLY A 49 5.64 -5.87 -7.08
C GLY A 49 5.07 -4.47 -6.89
N ILE A 50 5.88 -3.56 -6.35
CA ILE A 50 5.52 -2.14 -6.21
C ILE A 50 5.16 -1.55 -7.57
N ARG A 51 6.02 -1.79 -8.57
CA ARG A 51 5.83 -1.25 -9.93
C ARG A 51 4.57 -1.81 -10.57
N LEU A 52 4.33 -3.12 -10.38
CA LEU A 52 3.14 -3.78 -10.93
C LEU A 52 1.86 -3.20 -10.34
N LYS A 53 1.80 -3.04 -9.02
CA LYS A 53 0.62 -2.48 -8.35
C LYS A 53 0.38 -1.03 -8.75
N ALA A 54 1.44 -0.23 -8.84
CA ALA A 54 1.32 1.15 -9.29
C ALA A 54 0.76 1.22 -10.72
N GLY A 55 1.21 0.33 -11.60
CA GLY A 55 0.71 0.25 -12.97
C GLY A 55 -0.77 -0.11 -13.03
N ARG A 56 -1.21 -1.06 -12.20
CA ARG A 56 -2.62 -1.45 -12.12
C ARG A 56 -3.50 -0.30 -11.66
N ILE A 57 -3.05 0.42 -10.62
CA ILE A 57 -3.78 1.59 -10.11
C ILE A 57 -3.96 2.62 -11.22
N ASN A 58 -2.89 2.92 -11.93
CA ASN A 58 -2.92 3.88 -13.03
C ASN A 58 -3.90 3.44 -14.13
N ALA A 59 -3.86 2.17 -14.51
CA ALA A 59 -4.75 1.63 -15.53
C ALA A 59 -6.22 1.69 -15.08
N LEU A 60 -6.50 1.34 -13.82
CA LEU A 60 -7.85 1.35 -13.30
C LEU A 60 -8.41 2.77 -13.23
N LEU A 61 -7.59 3.75 -12.85
CA LEU A 61 -8.00 5.16 -12.82
C LEU A 61 -8.36 5.65 -14.22
N LYS A 62 -7.55 5.31 -15.22
CA LYS A 62 -7.79 5.75 -16.61
C LYS A 62 -9.05 5.12 -17.20
N ALA A 63 -9.38 3.91 -16.78
CA ALA A 63 -10.51 3.17 -17.33
C ALA A 63 -11.79 3.37 -16.52
N ASN A 64 -11.80 4.25 -15.51
CA ASN A 64 -12.91 4.36 -14.55
C ASN A 64 -13.25 2.99 -13.96
N GLY A 65 -12.20 2.29 -13.55
CA GLY A 65 -12.35 0.93 -13.05
C GLY A 65 -13.01 0.85 -11.69
N ASP A 66 -13.18 -0.38 -11.22
CA ASP A 66 -13.86 -0.68 -9.96
C ASP A 66 -13.14 -0.01 -8.79
N LYS A 67 -13.86 0.84 -8.07
CA LYS A 67 -13.32 1.56 -6.92
C LYS A 67 -12.84 0.61 -5.82
N SER A 68 -13.57 -0.49 -5.61
CA SER A 68 -13.18 -1.49 -4.62
C SER A 68 -11.82 -2.10 -4.93
N LYS A 69 -11.56 -2.40 -6.21
CA LYS A 69 -10.26 -2.92 -6.64
C LYS A 69 -9.16 -1.88 -6.49
N LEU A 70 -9.46 -0.61 -6.77
CA LEU A 70 -8.51 0.48 -6.56
C LEU A 70 -8.11 0.59 -5.10
N LEU A 71 -9.08 0.54 -4.19
CA LEU A 71 -8.81 0.64 -2.76
C LEU A 71 -7.96 -0.54 -2.28
N ASP A 72 -8.23 -1.74 -2.77
CA ASP A 72 -7.44 -2.93 -2.42
C ASP A 72 -6.02 -2.83 -2.97
N ASP A 73 -5.86 -2.40 -4.22
CA ASP A 73 -4.54 -2.25 -4.84
C ASP A 73 -3.69 -1.20 -4.14
N LEU A 74 -4.32 -0.12 -3.64
CA LEU A 74 -3.60 0.90 -2.87
C LEU A 74 -3.07 0.31 -1.56
N LYS A 75 -3.86 -0.50 -0.88
CA LYS A 75 -3.40 -1.17 0.34
C LYS A 75 -2.31 -2.20 0.04
N ASP A 76 -2.45 -2.96 -1.05
CA ASP A 76 -1.42 -3.90 -1.46
C ASP A 76 -0.10 -3.17 -1.77
N LEU A 77 -0.18 -2.03 -2.47
CA LEU A 77 1.00 -1.23 -2.78
C LEU A 77 1.69 -0.77 -1.50
N ALA A 78 0.93 -0.27 -0.54
CA ALA A 78 1.47 0.16 0.75
C ALA A 78 2.16 -1.00 1.48
N ASN A 79 1.57 -2.19 1.43
CA ASN A 79 2.15 -3.37 2.06
C ASN A 79 3.44 -3.81 1.38
N TYR A 80 3.53 -3.76 0.05
CA TYR A 80 4.78 -4.04 -0.65
C TYR A 80 5.88 -3.04 -0.28
N CYS A 81 5.52 -1.77 -0.12
CA CYS A 81 6.46 -0.77 0.35
C CYS A 81 6.96 -1.10 1.76
N TYR A 82 6.06 -1.56 2.63
CA TYR A 82 6.45 -2.01 3.96
C TYR A 82 7.42 -3.20 3.90
N PHE A 83 7.12 -4.19 3.06
CA PHE A 83 7.98 -5.38 2.94
C PHE A 83 9.40 -5.00 2.53
N LEU A 84 9.53 -4.16 1.52
CA LEU A 84 10.85 -3.71 1.05
C LEU A 84 11.55 -2.91 2.14
N TYR A 85 10.84 -2.00 2.78
CA TYR A 85 11.39 -1.21 3.88
C TYR A 85 11.89 -2.10 5.01
N ALA A 86 11.08 -3.09 5.41
CA ALA A 86 11.41 -3.98 6.52
C ALA A 86 12.67 -4.79 6.21
N LYS A 87 12.80 -5.32 4.99
CA LYS A 87 13.98 -6.10 4.61
C LYS A 87 15.23 -5.24 4.62
N LEU A 88 15.14 -4.01 4.15
CA LEU A 88 16.26 -3.08 4.19
C LEU A 88 16.65 -2.71 5.62
N MET A 89 15.65 -2.55 6.50
CA MET A 89 15.90 -2.27 7.93
C MET A 89 16.53 -3.46 8.63
N GLU A 90 16.28 -4.67 8.16
CA GLU A 90 16.89 -5.89 8.70
C GLU A 90 18.32 -6.12 8.21
N GLY A 91 18.85 -5.22 7.40
CA GLY A 91 20.24 -5.24 6.99
C GLY A 91 20.54 -5.87 5.65
N GLU A 92 19.52 -6.09 4.82
CA GLU A 92 19.79 -6.54 3.45
C GLU A 92 20.43 -5.42 2.64
N ASP A 93 21.42 -5.76 1.86
CA ASP A 93 22.12 -4.81 1.01
C ASP A 93 21.37 -4.61 -0.32
N ILE A 94 21.45 -3.40 -0.80
CA ILE A 94 20.90 -3.07 -2.09
C ILE A 94 21.74 -3.68 -3.21
#